data_bf80354df53bfdf34e3113666ecbb8cc
#
_entry.id   bf80354df53bfdf34e3113666ecbb8cc
#
_cell.length_a   1.000
_cell.length_b   1.000
_cell.length_c   1.000
_cell.angle_alpha   90.00
_cell.angle_beta   90.00
_cell.angle_gamma   90.00
#
_symmetry.space_group_name_H-M   'P 1'
#
loop_
_entity.id
_entity.type
_entity.pdbx_description
1 polymer ?
#
loop_
_entity_poly.entity_id
_entity_poly.type
_entity_poly.pdbx_seq_one_letter_code
_entity_poly.pdbx_strand_id
1 'polypeptide(L)'
;KSEFASYLLPAWFLGQFPHKKVIQTSHTAELAVGFGRKVRNLVGQAEYKDIFPETALQIDSKAAGRWNTSKGGDYFAIGVGGAVTGKGADLLIIDDPHSEQEATLAEINPDIYDKTYEWYTSGPRQRLQPGGAIVVVMTRWSKRDLTGQVLKSSMQRDGEEWRVIEFPAIMPSGNALWPEFWSLEELASLRNELPHSKWMAQYQQEPTSEASAIVKRDWWKVWEGERPPPCDFILMSWDTAFEKHNRADYSACTVWGIFYQATDHPDEYESEEEYDRTKQNLGIPQPNLILLNAVRDRLEFPELKRLVMQEYKEWEPDSIIIEKKASGAPLIYELRSMGVPVQEFTPTRGNDKISRLNAVSDIFASGKVWYPPTRWAEEVIEEVASFPAGEHDDYVDSTSMALMRFRKGGYVQTSLDEPEDYYSTREYRRYKANTNRTLYY
;
A
#
# COMPACT_ATOMS: atom_id res chain seq x y z
N LYS A 1 -20.58 -11.48 7.70
CA LYS A 1 -21.04 -10.16 7.20
C LYS A 1 -22.34 -10.31 6.41
N SER A 2 -22.37 -11.11 5.36
CA SER A 2 -23.54 -11.28 4.45
C SER A 2 -24.79 -11.80 5.13
N GLU A 3 -24.70 -12.70 6.13
CA GLU A 3 -25.89 -13.18 6.88
C GLU A 3 -26.61 -12.01 7.57
N PHE A 4 -25.90 -11.02 8.09
CA PHE A 4 -26.54 -9.84 8.68
C PHE A 4 -27.06 -8.87 7.63
N ALA A 5 -26.24 -8.49 6.65
CA ALA A 5 -26.55 -7.39 5.74
C ALA A 5 -27.43 -7.83 4.55
N SER A 6 -27.28 -9.05 4.05
CA SER A 6 -27.98 -9.52 2.83
C SER A 6 -29.12 -10.51 3.11
N TYR A 7 -29.25 -10.98 4.36
CA TYR A 7 -30.33 -11.86 4.77
C TYR A 7 -31.20 -11.24 5.85
N LEU A 8 -30.64 -10.94 7.04
CA LEU A 8 -31.46 -10.47 8.17
C LEU A 8 -31.89 -9.01 8.00
N LEU A 9 -31.01 -8.13 7.54
CA LEU A 9 -31.31 -6.70 7.36
C LEU A 9 -32.50 -6.47 6.40
N PRO A 10 -32.51 -7.01 5.15
CA PRO A 10 -33.63 -6.78 4.25
C PRO A 10 -34.93 -7.42 4.76
N ALA A 11 -34.86 -8.55 5.48
CA ALA A 11 -36.04 -9.14 6.12
C ALA A 11 -36.60 -8.20 7.20
N TRP A 12 -35.76 -7.74 8.11
CA TRP A 12 -36.13 -6.77 9.14
C TRP A 12 -36.68 -5.46 8.53
N PHE A 13 -36.00 -4.92 7.51
CA PHE A 13 -36.39 -3.67 6.85
C PHE A 13 -37.78 -3.78 6.23
N LEU A 14 -38.08 -4.86 5.52
CA LEU A 14 -39.40 -5.08 4.95
C LEU A 14 -40.47 -5.43 6.01
N GLY A 15 -40.04 -5.98 7.13
CA GLY A 15 -40.93 -6.18 8.30
C GLY A 15 -41.38 -4.86 8.90
N GLN A 16 -40.47 -3.94 9.12
CA GLN A 16 -40.77 -2.61 9.64
C GLN A 16 -41.44 -1.69 8.60
N PHE A 17 -41.11 -1.83 7.34
CA PHE A 17 -41.56 -0.95 6.26
C PHE A 17 -42.06 -1.77 5.06
N PRO A 18 -43.24 -2.44 5.19
CA PRO A 18 -43.71 -3.43 4.22
C PRO A 18 -44.07 -2.85 2.84
N HIS A 19 -44.13 -1.56 2.68
CA HIS A 19 -44.37 -0.84 1.41
C HIS A 19 -43.07 -0.40 0.71
N LYS A 20 -41.92 -0.54 1.36
CA LYS A 20 -40.62 -0.11 0.86
C LYS A 20 -40.01 -1.11 -0.13
N LYS A 21 -39.01 -0.64 -0.89
CA LYS A 21 -38.38 -1.37 -1.98
C LYS A 21 -36.93 -1.67 -1.66
N VAL A 22 -36.51 -2.90 -1.89
CA VAL A 22 -35.13 -3.38 -1.69
C VAL A 22 -34.57 -3.83 -3.04
N ILE A 23 -33.35 -3.34 -3.37
CA ILE A 23 -32.52 -3.91 -4.42
C ILE A 23 -31.34 -4.58 -3.75
N GLN A 24 -31.14 -5.86 -4.05
CA GLN A 24 -30.03 -6.69 -3.59
C GLN A 24 -29.13 -7.04 -4.76
N THR A 25 -27.82 -6.76 -4.65
CA THR A 25 -26.86 -7.09 -5.71
C THR A 25 -25.70 -7.91 -5.16
N SER A 26 -25.10 -8.73 -6.00
CA SER A 26 -23.86 -9.46 -5.75
C SER A 26 -23.09 -9.63 -7.07
N HIS A 27 -21.82 -10.07 -7.03
CA HIS A 27 -21.03 -10.28 -8.25
C HIS A 27 -21.70 -11.22 -9.26
N THR A 28 -22.49 -12.22 -8.79
CA THR A 28 -23.31 -13.03 -9.68
C THR A 28 -24.80 -12.88 -9.38
N ALA A 29 -25.61 -13.03 -10.43
CA ALA A 29 -27.07 -13.07 -10.28
C ALA A 29 -27.53 -14.27 -9.42
N GLU A 30 -26.84 -15.41 -9.51
CA GLU A 30 -27.15 -16.62 -8.75
C GLU A 30 -27.02 -16.38 -7.24
N LEU A 31 -25.93 -15.74 -6.80
CA LEU A 31 -25.72 -15.39 -5.40
C LEU A 31 -26.78 -14.42 -4.89
N ALA A 32 -27.06 -13.36 -5.65
CA ALA A 32 -28.08 -12.38 -5.30
C ALA A 32 -29.48 -13.01 -5.19
N VAL A 33 -29.85 -13.88 -6.14
CA VAL A 33 -31.11 -14.65 -6.13
C VAL A 33 -31.15 -15.65 -4.97
N GLY A 34 -30.00 -16.23 -4.60
CA GLY A 34 -29.83 -17.07 -3.42
C GLY A 34 -30.26 -16.35 -2.13
N PHE A 35 -29.77 -15.13 -1.92
CA PHE A 35 -30.22 -14.28 -0.81
C PHE A 35 -31.68 -13.92 -0.92
N GLY A 36 -32.17 -13.55 -2.10
CA GLY A 36 -33.58 -13.26 -2.30
C GLY A 36 -34.52 -14.43 -1.90
N ARG A 37 -34.09 -15.66 -2.20
CA ARG A 37 -34.81 -16.89 -1.78
C ARG A 37 -34.79 -17.04 -0.26
N LYS A 38 -33.64 -16.86 0.40
CA LYS A 38 -33.50 -16.92 1.86
C LYS A 38 -34.44 -15.91 2.56
N VAL A 39 -34.38 -14.63 2.13
CA VAL A 39 -35.20 -13.54 2.67
C VAL A 39 -36.67 -13.83 2.47
N ARG A 40 -37.09 -14.23 1.26
CA ARG A 40 -38.48 -14.58 0.95
C ARG A 40 -38.99 -15.72 1.86
N ASN A 41 -38.16 -16.75 2.03
CA ASN A 41 -38.55 -17.91 2.86
C ASN A 41 -38.70 -17.49 4.33
N LEU A 42 -37.82 -16.63 4.85
CA LEU A 42 -37.95 -16.10 6.22
C LEU A 42 -39.23 -15.27 6.39
N VAL A 43 -39.54 -14.38 5.46
CA VAL A 43 -40.79 -13.57 5.47
C VAL A 43 -42.03 -14.44 5.39
N GLY A 44 -41.93 -15.64 4.82
CA GLY A 44 -43.03 -16.61 4.73
C GLY A 44 -43.26 -17.42 5.99
N GLN A 45 -42.36 -17.41 6.98
CA GLN A 45 -42.48 -18.21 8.22
C GLN A 45 -43.56 -17.68 9.18
N ALA A 46 -44.12 -18.55 9.99
CA ALA A 46 -45.12 -18.17 10.99
C ALA A 46 -44.50 -17.25 12.05
N GLU A 47 -43.31 -17.58 12.52
CA GLU A 47 -42.57 -16.84 13.54
C GLU A 47 -42.24 -15.41 13.08
N TYR A 48 -41.96 -15.21 11.77
CA TYR A 48 -41.77 -13.88 11.22
C TYR A 48 -43.05 -13.04 11.28
N LYS A 49 -44.19 -13.65 11.01
CA LYS A 49 -45.50 -12.98 11.08
C LYS A 49 -45.89 -12.61 12.51
N ASP A 50 -45.45 -13.39 13.49
CA ASP A 50 -45.68 -13.07 14.91
C ASP A 50 -44.93 -11.78 15.30
N ILE A 51 -43.76 -11.53 14.70
CA ILE A 51 -42.97 -10.32 14.94
C ILE A 51 -43.44 -9.16 14.05
N PHE A 52 -43.78 -9.44 12.78
CA PHE A 52 -44.19 -8.46 11.78
C PHE A 52 -45.57 -8.78 11.18
N PRO A 53 -46.65 -8.62 11.95
CA PRO A 53 -48.01 -9.09 11.56
C PRO A 53 -48.55 -8.40 10.31
N GLU A 54 -48.07 -7.21 9.99
CA GLU A 54 -48.52 -6.47 8.81
C GLU A 54 -47.81 -6.89 7.51
N THR A 55 -46.76 -7.70 7.60
CA THR A 55 -45.95 -8.09 6.44
C THR A 55 -46.25 -9.52 6.03
N ALA A 56 -46.74 -9.67 4.81
CA ALA A 56 -46.95 -10.99 4.19
C ALA A 56 -46.43 -10.93 2.74
N LEU A 57 -46.12 -12.11 2.18
CA LEU A 57 -45.83 -12.22 0.75
C LEU A 57 -47.12 -12.07 -0.07
N GLN A 58 -47.01 -11.34 -1.19
CA GLN A 58 -48.08 -11.28 -2.18
C GLN A 58 -48.29 -12.66 -2.81
N ILE A 59 -49.52 -13.08 -3.01
CA ILE A 59 -49.87 -14.48 -3.35
C ILE A 59 -49.29 -14.90 -4.71
N ASP A 60 -49.29 -14.02 -5.69
CA ASP A 60 -48.88 -14.21 -7.08
C ASP A 60 -47.45 -13.75 -7.43
N SER A 61 -46.70 -13.29 -6.45
CA SER A 61 -45.35 -12.72 -6.64
C SER A 61 -44.33 -13.37 -5.73
N LYS A 62 -43.91 -14.61 -6.04
CA LYS A 62 -43.06 -15.46 -5.18
C LYS A 62 -41.82 -16.02 -5.86
N ALA A 63 -41.32 -15.40 -6.95
CA ALA A 63 -40.09 -15.82 -7.57
C ALA A 63 -38.87 -15.61 -6.64
N ALA A 64 -37.83 -16.44 -6.75
CA ALA A 64 -36.68 -16.39 -5.82
C ALA A 64 -35.96 -15.04 -5.82
N GLY A 65 -35.76 -14.46 -6.98
CA GLY A 65 -35.01 -13.18 -7.13
C GLY A 65 -35.92 -11.96 -7.24
N ARG A 66 -37.26 -12.15 -7.25
CA ARG A 66 -38.22 -11.03 -7.35
C ARG A 66 -39.54 -11.40 -6.72
N TRP A 67 -39.90 -10.69 -5.70
CA TRP A 67 -41.17 -10.91 -4.99
C TRP A 67 -41.67 -9.61 -4.34
N ASN A 68 -42.95 -9.58 -4.02
CA ASN A 68 -43.59 -8.42 -3.45
C ASN A 68 -44.21 -8.75 -2.09
N THR A 69 -44.30 -7.74 -1.24
CA THR A 69 -45.13 -7.81 -0.02
C THR A 69 -46.57 -7.52 -0.34
N SER A 70 -47.48 -7.94 0.53
CA SER A 70 -48.91 -7.64 0.44
C SER A 70 -49.26 -6.15 0.56
N LYS A 71 -48.30 -5.33 1.01
CA LYS A 71 -48.43 -3.86 1.15
C LYS A 71 -47.74 -3.07 0.01
N GLY A 72 -47.34 -3.74 -1.07
CA GLY A 72 -46.74 -3.10 -2.25
C GLY A 72 -45.26 -2.89 -2.20
N GLY A 73 -44.55 -3.43 -1.19
CA GLY A 73 -43.09 -3.49 -1.20
C GLY A 73 -42.57 -4.43 -2.27
N ASP A 74 -41.36 -4.18 -2.75
CA ASP A 74 -40.70 -4.94 -3.83
C ASP A 74 -39.29 -5.37 -3.37
N TYR A 75 -38.98 -6.64 -3.51
CA TYR A 75 -37.61 -7.15 -3.38
C TYR A 75 -37.13 -7.60 -4.75
N PHE A 76 -35.98 -7.09 -5.16
CA PHE A 76 -35.37 -7.37 -6.47
C PHE A 76 -33.89 -7.71 -6.33
N ALA A 77 -33.52 -8.92 -6.73
CA ALA A 77 -32.16 -9.42 -6.71
C ALA A 77 -31.55 -9.44 -8.12
N ILE A 78 -30.31 -8.98 -8.27
CA ILE A 78 -29.62 -8.90 -9.55
C ILE A 78 -28.10 -9.02 -9.38
N GLY A 79 -27.40 -9.52 -10.38
CA GLY A 79 -25.93 -9.50 -10.42
C GLY A 79 -25.36 -8.14 -10.82
N VAL A 80 -24.11 -7.88 -10.47
CA VAL A 80 -23.32 -6.75 -10.96
C VAL A 80 -23.33 -6.74 -12.50
N GLY A 81 -23.41 -5.56 -13.11
CA GLY A 81 -23.59 -5.42 -14.57
C GLY A 81 -25.03 -5.59 -15.07
N GLY A 82 -25.95 -6.09 -14.22
CA GLY A 82 -27.35 -6.27 -14.57
C GLY A 82 -28.14 -4.97 -14.66
N ALA A 83 -29.24 -5.00 -15.44
CA ALA A 83 -30.07 -3.81 -15.67
C ALA A 83 -31.08 -3.58 -14.53
N VAL A 84 -31.01 -2.42 -13.91
CA VAL A 84 -31.94 -1.99 -12.82
C VAL A 84 -32.97 -0.95 -13.34
N THR A 85 -33.11 -0.81 -14.64
CA THR A 85 -34.01 0.16 -15.26
C THR A 85 -35.47 -0.07 -14.81
N GLY A 86 -36.17 0.99 -14.50
CA GLY A 86 -37.57 0.93 -14.06
C GLY A 86 -37.79 0.43 -12.61
N LYS A 87 -36.71 0.25 -11.84
CA LYS A 87 -36.76 -0.11 -10.44
C LYS A 87 -36.46 1.13 -9.56
N GLY A 88 -37.01 1.16 -8.35
CA GLY A 88 -36.64 2.10 -7.31
C GLY A 88 -36.17 1.33 -6.08
N ALA A 89 -35.35 1.92 -5.25
CA ALA A 89 -34.88 1.35 -3.99
C ALA A 89 -34.96 2.34 -2.84
N ASP A 90 -35.53 1.91 -1.74
CA ASP A 90 -35.42 2.56 -0.43
C ASP A 90 -34.22 2.00 0.35
N LEU A 91 -33.83 0.77 0.04
CA LEU A 91 -32.61 0.12 0.53
C LEU A 91 -31.90 -0.56 -0.65
N LEU A 92 -30.68 -0.15 -0.92
CA LEU A 92 -29.79 -0.78 -1.88
C LEU A 92 -28.70 -1.55 -1.11
N ILE A 93 -28.61 -2.85 -1.33
CA ILE A 93 -27.59 -3.71 -0.73
C ILE A 93 -26.68 -4.20 -1.84
N ILE A 94 -25.38 -4.01 -1.68
CA ILE A 94 -24.33 -4.49 -2.59
C ILE A 94 -23.43 -5.42 -1.79
N ASP A 95 -23.53 -6.71 -2.04
CA ASP A 95 -22.82 -7.76 -1.30
C ASP A 95 -21.80 -8.45 -2.21
N ASP A 96 -20.53 -8.40 -1.82
CA ASP A 96 -19.40 -8.94 -2.55
C ASP A 96 -19.47 -8.63 -4.07
N PRO A 97 -19.36 -7.35 -4.48
CA PRO A 97 -19.50 -6.94 -5.88
C PRO A 97 -18.38 -7.42 -6.78
N HIS A 98 -17.27 -7.88 -6.23
CA HIS A 98 -16.11 -8.44 -6.91
C HIS A 98 -15.91 -9.89 -6.54
N SER A 99 -15.59 -10.73 -7.53
CA SER A 99 -15.16 -12.11 -7.32
C SER A 99 -13.64 -12.20 -7.16
N GLU A 100 -13.17 -13.33 -6.61
CA GLU A 100 -11.73 -13.62 -6.54
C GLU A 100 -11.07 -13.68 -7.92
N GLN A 101 -11.78 -14.20 -8.93
CA GLN A 101 -11.29 -14.25 -10.31
C GLN A 101 -11.14 -12.85 -10.91
N GLU A 102 -12.12 -11.96 -10.69
CA GLU A 102 -12.04 -10.57 -11.13
C GLU A 102 -10.91 -9.83 -10.41
N ALA A 103 -10.72 -10.06 -9.11
CA ALA A 103 -9.62 -9.48 -8.37
C ALA A 103 -8.24 -9.92 -8.90
N THR A 104 -8.09 -11.20 -9.25
CA THR A 104 -6.86 -11.71 -9.87
C THR A 104 -6.63 -11.12 -11.26
N LEU A 105 -7.67 -11.00 -12.08
CA LEU A 105 -7.56 -10.34 -13.39
C LEU A 105 -7.28 -8.84 -13.28
N ALA A 106 -7.77 -8.20 -12.23
CA ALA A 106 -7.55 -6.79 -11.96
C ALA A 106 -6.10 -6.45 -11.56
N GLU A 107 -5.30 -7.43 -11.13
CA GLU A 107 -3.86 -7.26 -10.95
C GLU A 107 -3.16 -6.89 -12.27
N ILE A 108 -3.69 -7.41 -13.41
CA ILE A 108 -3.17 -7.12 -14.76
C ILE A 108 -3.95 -5.98 -15.41
N ASN A 109 -5.26 -5.92 -15.20
CA ASN A 109 -6.15 -4.92 -15.79
C ASN A 109 -7.06 -4.27 -14.73
N PRO A 110 -6.60 -3.23 -14.04
CA PRO A 110 -7.34 -2.54 -13.00
C PRO A 110 -8.69 -1.92 -13.44
N ASP A 111 -8.92 -1.73 -14.74
CA ASP A 111 -10.18 -1.20 -15.28
C ASP A 111 -11.41 -2.07 -14.98
N ILE A 112 -11.19 -3.31 -14.54
CA ILE A 112 -12.25 -4.20 -14.04
C ILE A 112 -12.98 -3.57 -12.86
N TYR A 113 -12.25 -2.97 -11.94
CA TYR A 113 -12.84 -2.27 -10.78
C TYR A 113 -13.59 -1.01 -11.22
N ASP A 114 -13.07 -0.28 -12.20
CA ASP A 114 -13.69 0.94 -12.71
C ASP A 114 -15.05 0.64 -13.39
N LYS A 115 -15.15 -0.49 -14.09
CA LYS A 115 -16.44 -0.94 -14.69
C LYS A 115 -17.50 -1.20 -13.63
N THR A 116 -17.12 -1.80 -12.50
CA THR A 116 -18.05 -2.04 -11.38
C THR A 116 -18.50 -0.73 -10.74
N TYR A 117 -17.59 0.23 -10.60
CA TYR A 117 -17.91 1.56 -10.08
C TYR A 117 -18.80 2.36 -11.06
N GLU A 118 -18.51 2.28 -12.36
CA GLU A 118 -19.34 2.90 -13.39
C GLU A 118 -20.76 2.30 -13.39
N TRP A 119 -20.89 0.97 -13.31
CA TRP A 119 -22.19 0.32 -13.18
C TRP A 119 -22.93 0.79 -11.93
N TYR A 120 -22.24 0.90 -10.78
CA TYR A 120 -22.84 1.38 -9.55
C TYR A 120 -23.38 2.81 -9.71
N THR A 121 -22.58 3.72 -10.25
CA THR A 121 -22.92 5.14 -10.36
C THR A 121 -23.98 5.40 -11.42
N SER A 122 -23.93 4.71 -12.56
CA SER A 122 -24.87 4.89 -13.68
C SER A 122 -26.20 4.14 -13.51
N GLY A 123 -26.22 3.08 -12.73
CA GLY A 123 -27.36 2.19 -12.54
C GLY A 123 -27.96 2.26 -11.12
N PRO A 124 -27.55 1.38 -10.21
CA PRO A 124 -28.20 1.20 -8.89
C PRO A 124 -28.27 2.47 -8.05
N ARG A 125 -27.19 3.28 -8.03
CA ARG A 125 -27.14 4.51 -7.24
C ARG A 125 -28.26 5.50 -7.65
N GLN A 126 -28.56 5.58 -8.93
CA GLN A 126 -29.61 6.46 -9.45
C GLN A 126 -31.03 5.93 -9.23
N ARG A 127 -31.17 4.72 -8.70
CA ARG A 127 -32.47 4.14 -8.34
C ARG A 127 -32.86 4.39 -6.89
N LEU A 128 -31.94 4.96 -6.11
CA LEU A 128 -32.22 5.26 -4.72
C LEU A 128 -33.30 6.34 -4.62
N GLN A 129 -34.34 6.07 -3.85
CA GLN A 129 -35.40 7.01 -3.56
C GLN A 129 -34.90 8.06 -2.55
N PRO A 130 -35.49 9.28 -2.49
CA PRO A 130 -35.17 10.25 -1.46
C PRO A 130 -35.27 9.65 -0.06
N GLY A 131 -34.19 9.81 0.75
CA GLY A 131 -34.07 9.20 2.08
C GLY A 131 -33.81 7.70 2.10
N GLY A 132 -33.50 7.11 0.94
CA GLY A 132 -33.06 5.71 0.85
C GLY A 132 -31.63 5.54 1.36
N ALA A 133 -31.31 4.29 1.76
CA ALA A 133 -29.99 3.92 2.27
C ALA A 133 -29.24 2.96 1.33
N ILE A 134 -27.92 3.04 1.38
CA ILE A 134 -27.02 2.12 0.67
C ILE A 134 -26.20 1.37 1.71
N VAL A 135 -26.07 0.05 1.53
CA VAL A 135 -25.20 -0.81 2.31
C VAL A 135 -24.27 -1.55 1.37
N VAL A 136 -22.98 -1.34 1.50
CA VAL A 136 -21.95 -2.10 0.77
C VAL A 136 -21.29 -3.05 1.75
N VAL A 137 -21.29 -4.33 1.44
CA VAL A 137 -20.68 -5.39 2.23
C VAL A 137 -19.72 -6.15 1.33
N MET A 138 -18.45 -6.18 1.66
CA MET A 138 -17.49 -6.90 0.84
C MET A 138 -16.21 -7.24 1.61
N THR A 139 -15.46 -8.15 1.06
CA THR A 139 -14.04 -8.30 1.35
C THR A 139 -13.28 -7.29 0.51
N ARG A 140 -12.26 -6.65 1.08
CA ARG A 140 -11.42 -5.71 0.35
C ARG A 140 -10.47 -6.48 -0.58
N TRP A 141 -10.20 -5.91 -1.75
CA TRP A 141 -9.30 -6.50 -2.75
C TRP A 141 -8.21 -5.51 -3.17
N SER A 142 -8.57 -4.23 -3.34
CA SER A 142 -7.70 -3.18 -3.83
C SER A 142 -8.17 -1.81 -3.34
N LYS A 143 -7.30 -0.81 -3.35
CA LYS A 143 -7.71 0.60 -3.20
C LYS A 143 -8.64 1.06 -4.32
N ARG A 144 -8.66 0.39 -5.47
CA ARG A 144 -9.55 0.65 -6.61
C ARG A 144 -10.83 -0.18 -6.60
N ASP A 145 -11.05 -1.06 -5.62
CA ASP A 145 -12.31 -1.78 -5.50
C ASP A 145 -13.50 -0.84 -5.25
N LEU A 146 -14.73 -1.35 -5.33
CA LEU A 146 -15.92 -0.51 -5.20
C LEU A 146 -15.89 0.33 -3.92
N THR A 147 -15.55 -0.26 -2.77
CA THR A 147 -15.46 0.46 -1.49
C THR A 147 -14.38 1.56 -1.55
N GLY A 148 -13.20 1.27 -2.11
CA GLY A 148 -12.13 2.25 -2.24
C GLY A 148 -12.54 3.46 -3.09
N GLN A 149 -13.22 3.23 -4.21
CA GLN A 149 -13.70 4.32 -5.08
C GLN A 149 -14.84 5.12 -4.46
N VAL A 150 -15.76 4.46 -3.75
CA VAL A 150 -16.85 5.12 -3.01
C VAL A 150 -16.28 6.01 -1.90
N LEU A 151 -15.33 5.51 -1.12
CA LEU A 151 -14.68 6.30 -0.06
C LEU A 151 -13.86 7.45 -0.62
N LYS A 152 -13.13 7.24 -1.72
CA LYS A 152 -12.42 8.31 -2.42
C LYS A 152 -13.38 9.42 -2.91
N SER A 153 -14.54 9.03 -3.43
CA SER A 153 -15.57 9.99 -3.85
C SER A 153 -16.16 10.76 -2.67
N SER A 154 -16.32 10.12 -1.49
CA SER A 154 -16.85 10.77 -0.27
C SER A 154 -15.93 11.86 0.29
N MET A 155 -14.62 11.77 0.05
CA MET A 155 -13.64 12.76 0.49
C MET A 155 -13.67 14.04 -0.33
N GLN A 156 -14.42 14.10 -1.45
CA GLN A 156 -14.59 15.34 -2.22
C GLN A 156 -15.48 16.32 -1.46
N ARG A 157 -15.36 17.61 -1.80
CA ARG A 157 -15.95 18.74 -1.04
C ARG A 157 -17.46 18.61 -0.73
N ASP A 158 -18.21 17.95 -1.62
CA ASP A 158 -19.66 17.73 -1.49
C ASP A 158 -20.00 16.23 -1.53
N GLY A 159 -19.04 15.37 -1.13
CA GLY A 159 -19.22 13.92 -1.12
C GLY A 159 -20.22 13.44 -0.07
N GLU A 160 -20.88 12.33 -0.34
CA GLU A 160 -21.76 11.67 0.63
C GLU A 160 -20.95 11.14 1.82
N GLU A 161 -21.46 11.34 3.02
CA GLU A 161 -20.86 10.77 4.23
C GLU A 161 -21.16 9.27 4.32
N TRP A 162 -20.11 8.45 4.42
CA TRP A 162 -20.20 7.01 4.61
C TRP A 162 -19.75 6.62 6.00
N ARG A 163 -20.57 5.80 6.66
CA ARG A 163 -20.15 5.14 7.90
C ARG A 163 -19.43 3.84 7.55
N VAL A 164 -18.15 3.79 7.82
CA VAL A 164 -17.30 2.61 7.61
C VAL A 164 -17.27 1.75 8.88
N ILE A 165 -17.46 0.44 8.71
CA ILE A 165 -17.34 -0.55 9.78
C ILE A 165 -16.36 -1.62 9.29
N GLU A 166 -15.18 -1.65 9.90
CA GLU A 166 -14.11 -2.57 9.53
C GLU A 166 -13.99 -3.71 10.54
N PHE A 167 -13.72 -4.90 10.02
CA PHE A 167 -13.53 -6.10 10.81
C PHE A 167 -12.18 -6.75 10.43
N PRO A 168 -11.05 -6.21 10.89
CA PRO A 168 -9.75 -6.82 10.66
C PRO A 168 -9.64 -8.13 11.41
N ALA A 169 -9.00 -9.14 10.82
CA ALA A 169 -8.84 -10.46 11.44
C ALA A 169 -8.03 -10.40 12.75
N ILE A 170 -7.02 -9.53 12.78
CA ILE A 170 -6.28 -9.18 13.99
C ILE A 170 -6.57 -7.70 14.28
N MET A 171 -7.20 -7.46 15.42
CA MET A 171 -7.58 -6.12 15.86
C MET A 171 -6.36 -5.29 16.28
N PRO A 172 -6.46 -3.95 16.35
CA PRO A 172 -5.38 -3.09 16.86
C PRO A 172 -4.90 -3.44 18.28
N SER A 173 -5.74 -4.13 19.07
CA SER A 173 -5.38 -4.68 20.37
C SER A 173 -4.41 -5.88 20.32
N GLY A 174 -4.12 -6.41 19.13
CA GLY A 174 -3.35 -7.63 18.92
C GLY A 174 -4.15 -8.94 19.08
N ASN A 175 -5.44 -8.86 19.42
CA ASN A 175 -6.29 -10.03 19.57
C ASN A 175 -6.96 -10.42 18.24
N ALA A 176 -7.23 -11.71 18.04
CA ALA A 176 -8.06 -12.14 16.93
C ALA A 176 -9.48 -11.56 17.07
N LEU A 177 -10.11 -11.19 15.95
CA LEU A 177 -11.49 -10.68 15.90
C LEU A 177 -12.48 -11.71 16.46
N TRP A 178 -12.27 -12.97 16.13
CA TRP A 178 -13.14 -14.07 16.55
C TRP A 178 -12.31 -15.30 16.95
N PRO A 179 -11.77 -15.31 18.20
CA PRO A 179 -10.81 -16.33 18.64
C PRO A 179 -11.36 -17.77 18.62
N GLU A 180 -12.68 -17.93 18.80
CA GLU A 180 -13.33 -19.24 18.78
C GLU A 180 -13.42 -19.86 17.37
N PHE A 181 -13.28 -19.05 16.34
CA PHE A 181 -13.31 -19.47 14.94
C PHE A 181 -11.92 -19.48 14.31
N TRP A 182 -11.10 -18.44 14.59
CA TRP A 182 -9.74 -18.28 14.12
C TRP A 182 -8.82 -17.90 15.28
N SER A 183 -7.99 -18.83 15.72
CA SER A 183 -6.94 -18.54 16.70
C SER A 183 -5.84 -17.65 16.09
N LEU A 184 -5.04 -17.00 16.93
CA LEU A 184 -3.89 -16.21 16.45
C LEU A 184 -2.84 -17.09 15.74
N GLU A 185 -2.69 -18.36 16.18
CA GLU A 185 -1.76 -19.32 15.54
C GLU A 185 -2.20 -19.66 14.11
N GLU A 186 -3.50 -19.93 13.92
CA GLU A 186 -4.06 -20.20 12.60
C GLU A 186 -3.97 -18.98 11.69
N LEU A 187 -4.25 -17.78 12.23
CA LEU A 187 -4.10 -16.53 11.49
C LEU A 187 -2.63 -16.25 11.12
N ALA A 188 -1.68 -16.59 11.99
CA ALA A 188 -0.24 -16.46 11.69
C ALA A 188 0.20 -17.44 10.59
N SER A 189 -0.27 -18.70 10.65
CA SER A 189 -0.02 -19.68 9.60
C SER A 189 -0.55 -19.19 8.25
N LEU A 190 -1.79 -18.75 8.22
CA LEU A 190 -2.45 -18.24 7.01
C LEU A 190 -1.75 -16.99 6.45
N ARG A 191 -1.27 -16.10 7.33
CA ARG A 191 -0.49 -14.93 6.93
C ARG A 191 0.82 -15.31 6.23
N ASN A 192 1.47 -16.40 6.67
CA ASN A 192 2.70 -16.89 6.06
C ASN A 192 2.47 -17.59 4.70
N GLU A 193 1.27 -18.11 4.46
CA GLU A 193 0.90 -18.77 3.21
C GLU A 193 0.47 -17.77 2.12
N LEU A 194 -0.06 -16.62 2.53
CA LEU A 194 -0.60 -15.62 1.60
C LEU A 194 0.44 -14.55 1.24
N PRO A 195 0.40 -14.03 0.00
CA PRO A 195 1.09 -12.78 -0.33
C PRO A 195 0.65 -11.67 0.64
N HIS A 196 1.60 -10.83 1.06
CA HIS A 196 1.34 -9.76 2.04
C HIS A 196 0.17 -8.86 1.62
N SER A 197 0.10 -8.45 0.35
CA SER A 197 -1.00 -7.65 -0.20
C SER A 197 -2.37 -8.30 -0.04
N LYS A 198 -2.47 -9.60 -0.27
CA LYS A 198 -3.72 -10.36 -0.09
C LYS A 198 -4.09 -10.45 1.39
N TRP A 199 -3.12 -10.69 2.27
CA TRP A 199 -3.36 -10.66 3.71
C TRP A 199 -3.88 -9.30 4.17
N MET A 200 -3.20 -8.21 3.80
CA MET A 200 -3.61 -6.86 4.18
C MET A 200 -4.99 -6.50 3.64
N ALA A 201 -5.26 -6.77 2.39
CA ALA A 201 -6.56 -6.46 1.80
C ALA A 201 -7.70 -7.29 2.38
N GLN A 202 -7.59 -8.61 2.35
CA GLN A 202 -8.72 -9.51 2.63
C GLN A 202 -8.94 -9.75 4.13
N TYR A 203 -7.86 -9.82 4.91
CA TYR A 203 -7.91 -10.14 6.34
C TYR A 203 -7.78 -8.91 7.23
N GLN A 204 -6.93 -7.95 6.88
CA GLN A 204 -6.78 -6.72 7.68
C GLN A 204 -7.67 -5.57 7.19
N GLN A 205 -8.34 -5.71 6.04
CA GLN A 205 -9.20 -4.70 5.40
C GLN A 205 -8.44 -3.45 4.92
N GLU A 206 -7.12 -3.53 4.83
CA GLU A 206 -6.20 -2.48 4.40
C GLU A 206 -5.55 -2.85 3.06
N PRO A 207 -6.24 -2.68 1.92
CA PRO A 207 -5.67 -3.02 0.62
C PRO A 207 -4.48 -2.13 0.28
N THR A 208 -3.37 -2.78 -0.08
CA THR A 208 -2.15 -2.13 -0.57
C THR A 208 -2.17 -2.03 -2.10
N SER A 209 -1.39 -1.11 -2.67
CA SER A 209 -1.41 -0.84 -4.12
C SER A 209 -0.29 -1.56 -4.88
N GLU A 210 0.10 -2.76 -4.46
CA GLU A 210 1.23 -3.50 -5.05
C GLU A 210 1.11 -3.76 -6.56
N ALA A 211 -0.09 -3.89 -7.10
CA ALA A 211 -0.28 -4.14 -8.54
C ALA A 211 0.17 -3.00 -9.48
N SER A 212 0.30 -1.77 -8.94
CA SER A 212 0.82 -0.61 -9.66
C SER A 212 2.17 -0.14 -9.12
N ALA A 213 2.75 -0.88 -8.19
CA ALA A 213 4.01 -0.53 -7.55
C ALA A 213 5.18 -0.57 -8.55
N ILE A 214 5.95 0.50 -8.56
CA ILE A 214 7.19 0.59 -9.35
C ILE A 214 8.28 -0.30 -8.75
N VAL A 215 8.30 -0.38 -7.41
CA VAL A 215 9.21 -1.22 -6.64
C VAL A 215 8.41 -2.23 -5.84
N LYS A 216 8.66 -3.51 -6.06
CA LYS A 216 7.94 -4.58 -5.36
C LYS A 216 8.56 -4.82 -3.98
N ARG A 217 7.70 -5.19 -3.00
CA ARG A 217 8.14 -5.49 -1.65
C ARG A 217 9.12 -6.68 -1.59
N ASP A 218 8.90 -7.71 -2.38
CA ASP A 218 9.72 -8.92 -2.44
C ASP A 218 11.12 -8.70 -3.04
N TRP A 219 11.39 -7.52 -3.61
CA TRP A 219 12.73 -7.15 -4.08
C TRP A 219 13.65 -6.69 -2.95
N TRP A 220 13.11 -6.35 -1.78
CA TRP A 220 13.87 -5.98 -0.60
C TRP A 220 14.36 -7.22 0.14
N LYS A 221 15.60 -7.20 0.59
CA LYS A 221 16.21 -8.31 1.35
C LYS A 221 16.33 -7.99 2.83
N VAL A 222 15.98 -8.94 3.66
CA VAL A 222 16.10 -8.79 5.12
C VAL A 222 17.55 -8.97 5.53
N TRP A 223 18.05 -8.07 6.36
CA TRP A 223 19.33 -8.21 7.06
C TRP A 223 19.09 -8.87 8.40
N GLU A 224 19.56 -10.11 8.57
CA GLU A 224 19.33 -10.91 9.77
C GLU A 224 20.34 -10.63 10.90
N GLY A 225 21.36 -9.81 10.65
CA GLY A 225 22.38 -9.47 11.66
C GLY A 225 21.82 -8.55 12.76
N GLU A 226 22.25 -8.75 14.00
CA GLU A 226 21.88 -7.89 15.15
C GLU A 226 22.38 -6.43 15.01
N ARG A 227 23.41 -6.21 14.21
CA ARG A 227 23.98 -4.90 13.91
C ARG A 227 24.07 -4.70 12.40
N PRO A 228 24.01 -3.45 11.92
CA PRO A 228 24.28 -3.15 10.52
C PRO A 228 25.67 -3.68 10.09
N PRO A 229 25.82 -4.09 8.83
CA PRO A 229 27.15 -4.45 8.31
C PRO A 229 28.07 -3.21 8.29
N PRO A 230 29.39 -3.41 8.34
CA PRO A 230 30.33 -2.33 8.08
C PRO A 230 30.07 -1.71 6.73
N CYS A 231 29.90 -0.38 6.68
CA CYS A 231 29.62 0.35 5.45
C CYS A 231 30.82 1.18 5.03
N ASP A 232 31.17 1.08 3.73
CA ASP A 232 32.28 1.85 3.15
C ASP A 232 31.90 3.31 2.84
N PHE A 233 30.61 3.59 2.76
CA PHE A 233 30.06 4.91 2.51
C PHE A 233 28.65 5.01 3.07
N ILE A 234 28.37 6.07 3.82
CA ILE A 234 27.06 6.36 4.40
C ILE A 234 26.49 7.64 3.77
N LEU A 235 25.28 7.57 3.26
CA LEU A 235 24.54 8.69 2.67
C LEU A 235 23.25 8.94 3.45
N MET A 236 23.05 10.18 3.84
CA MET A 236 21.79 10.63 4.45
C MET A 236 21.02 11.45 3.41
N SER A 237 19.77 11.11 3.16
CA SER A 237 18.91 11.77 2.17
C SER A 237 17.68 12.39 2.83
N TRP A 238 17.45 13.68 2.60
CA TRP A 238 16.36 14.45 3.15
C TRP A 238 15.42 14.99 2.07
N ASP A 239 14.13 14.62 2.15
CA ASP A 239 13.05 15.40 1.56
C ASP A 239 12.47 16.32 2.64
N THR A 240 12.42 17.62 2.37
CA THR A 240 12.05 18.62 3.39
C THR A 240 10.80 19.38 2.95
N ALA A 241 9.78 19.38 3.78
CA ALA A 241 8.58 20.17 3.61
C ALA A 241 8.61 21.43 4.50
N PHE A 242 8.07 22.54 4.01
CA PHE A 242 8.07 23.80 4.72
C PHE A 242 6.88 24.68 4.32
N GLU A 243 5.71 24.46 4.91
CA GLU A 243 4.60 25.39 4.81
C GLU A 243 3.91 25.65 6.16
N LYS A 244 3.60 26.94 6.41
CA LYS A 244 2.97 27.46 7.64
C LYS A 244 1.47 27.20 7.76
N HIS A 245 0.85 26.31 6.96
CA HIS A 245 -0.58 26.07 7.00
C HIS A 245 -0.94 24.69 7.55
N ASN A 246 -2.13 24.56 8.12
CA ASN A 246 -2.69 23.41 8.84
C ASN A 246 -2.71 22.03 8.09
N ARG A 247 -1.97 21.92 6.99
CA ARG A 247 -1.68 20.69 6.22
C ARG A 247 -0.19 20.67 5.83
N ALA A 248 0.71 20.91 6.80
CA ALA A 248 2.14 20.79 6.53
C ALA A 248 2.47 19.34 6.12
N ASP A 249 3.16 19.19 4.98
CA ASP A 249 3.73 17.93 4.55
C ASP A 249 4.81 17.49 5.53
N TYR A 250 5.16 16.20 5.53
CA TYR A 250 6.21 15.68 6.39
C TYR A 250 7.60 16.01 5.84
N SER A 251 8.57 16.20 6.72
CA SER A 251 9.98 16.09 6.37
C SER A 251 10.43 14.66 6.65
N ALA A 252 11.03 14.01 5.65
CA ALA A 252 11.47 12.62 5.74
C ALA A 252 12.97 12.48 5.46
N CYS A 253 13.60 11.60 6.20
CA CYS A 253 14.99 11.21 6.03
C CYS A 253 15.11 9.71 5.87
N THR A 254 16.00 9.27 4.98
CA THR A 254 16.51 7.91 4.94
C THR A 254 18.04 7.91 4.98
N VAL A 255 18.61 7.02 5.79
CA VAL A 255 20.06 6.83 5.91
C VAL A 255 20.44 5.50 5.27
N TRP A 256 21.41 5.54 4.37
CA TRP A 256 21.79 4.41 3.55
C TRP A 256 23.28 4.13 3.64
N GLY A 257 23.63 2.85 3.73
CA GLY A 257 25.03 2.39 3.72
C GLY A 257 25.35 1.54 2.49
N ILE A 258 26.57 1.64 1.99
CA ILE A 258 27.13 0.71 0.99
C ILE A 258 27.94 -0.33 1.73
N PHE A 259 27.62 -1.59 1.51
CA PHE A 259 28.38 -2.70 2.09
C PHE A 259 28.65 -3.79 1.05
N TYR A 260 29.63 -4.62 1.34
CA TYR A 260 29.95 -5.80 0.54
C TYR A 260 29.66 -7.02 1.37
N GLN A 261 28.94 -8.00 0.81
CA GLN A 261 28.83 -9.29 1.47
C GLN A 261 30.24 -9.89 1.52
N ALA A 262 30.67 -10.29 2.71
CA ALA A 262 31.85 -11.10 2.85
C ALA A 262 31.57 -12.45 2.18
N THR A 263 32.12 -12.67 1.02
CA THR A 263 32.23 -14.01 0.48
C THR A 263 33.34 -14.65 1.28
N ASP A 264 32.95 -15.51 2.22
CA ASP A 264 33.77 -16.37 3.06
C ASP A 264 34.83 -15.70 3.96
N HIS A 265 34.78 -16.00 5.26
CA HIS A 265 35.80 -15.59 6.22
C HIS A 265 37.13 -16.22 5.83
N PRO A 266 38.26 -15.47 5.88
CA PRO A 266 39.60 -16.05 5.64
C PRO A 266 39.90 -17.28 6.51
N ASP A 267 39.27 -17.36 7.68
CA ASP A 267 39.45 -18.45 8.67
C ASP A 267 38.81 -19.80 8.24
N GLU A 268 38.01 -19.82 7.16
CA GLU A 268 37.40 -21.05 6.61
C GLU A 268 38.28 -21.77 5.58
N TYR A 269 39.40 -21.16 5.19
CA TYR A 269 40.30 -21.73 4.20
C TYR A 269 41.57 -22.30 4.86
N GLU A 270 41.99 -23.51 4.41
CA GLU A 270 43.16 -24.19 4.93
C GLU A 270 44.49 -23.49 4.61
N SER A 271 44.49 -22.54 3.62
CA SER A 271 45.68 -21.78 3.25
C SER A 271 45.33 -20.42 2.57
N GLU A 272 46.27 -19.47 2.67
CA GLU A 272 46.19 -18.18 2.02
C GLU A 272 46.14 -18.27 0.46
N GLU A 273 46.80 -19.31 -0.09
CA GLU A 273 46.76 -19.61 -1.54
C GLU A 273 45.39 -20.13 -2.01
N GLU A 274 44.68 -20.88 -1.18
CA GLU A 274 43.33 -21.36 -1.47
C GLU A 274 42.31 -20.24 -1.39
N TYR A 275 42.44 -19.36 -0.40
CA TYR A 275 41.65 -18.12 -0.28
C TYR A 275 41.81 -17.24 -1.53
N ASP A 276 43.04 -16.98 -2.00
CA ASP A 276 43.30 -16.15 -3.16
C ASP A 276 42.78 -16.77 -4.47
N ARG A 277 42.87 -18.12 -4.64
CA ARG A 277 42.29 -18.82 -5.79
C ARG A 277 40.78 -18.77 -5.80
N THR A 278 40.15 -18.93 -4.65
CA THR A 278 38.70 -18.89 -4.51
C THR A 278 38.19 -17.47 -4.74
N LYS A 279 38.89 -16.46 -4.24
CA LYS A 279 38.60 -15.05 -4.46
C LYS A 279 38.72 -14.63 -5.95
N GLN A 280 39.66 -15.20 -6.70
CA GLN A 280 39.77 -15.00 -8.15
C GLN A 280 38.61 -15.65 -8.93
N ASN A 281 38.04 -16.75 -8.43
CA ASN A 281 36.96 -17.49 -9.06
C ASN A 281 35.56 -16.96 -8.68
N LEU A 282 35.39 -16.36 -7.48
CA LEU A 282 34.12 -15.81 -6.98
C LEU A 282 33.76 -14.44 -7.55
N GLY A 283 34.66 -13.81 -8.31
CA GLY A 283 34.44 -12.50 -8.90
C GLY A 283 34.63 -11.35 -7.91
N ILE A 284 34.53 -10.13 -8.43
CA ILE A 284 34.68 -8.90 -7.64
C ILE A 284 33.45 -8.76 -6.75
N PRO A 285 33.59 -8.59 -5.40
CA PRO A 285 32.45 -8.37 -4.51
C PRO A 285 31.56 -7.24 -5.04
N GLN A 286 30.29 -7.55 -5.23
CA GLN A 286 29.33 -6.56 -5.72
C GLN A 286 28.82 -5.71 -4.55
N PRO A 287 28.72 -4.39 -4.70
CA PRO A 287 28.19 -3.53 -3.67
C PRO A 287 26.70 -3.77 -3.48
N ASN A 288 26.28 -3.82 -2.22
CA ASN A 288 24.89 -3.83 -1.78
C ASN A 288 24.58 -2.53 -1.03
N LEU A 289 23.31 -2.19 -0.95
CA LEU A 289 22.80 -1.06 -0.20
C LEU A 289 22.00 -1.56 1.00
N ILE A 290 22.19 -0.93 2.14
CA ILE A 290 21.38 -1.20 3.32
C ILE A 290 20.72 0.07 3.84
N LEU A 291 19.43 0.00 4.13
CA LEU A 291 18.71 1.03 4.85
C LEU A 291 19.12 0.97 6.33
N LEU A 292 19.77 2.00 6.84
CA LEU A 292 20.33 2.06 8.19
C LEU A 292 19.37 2.73 9.18
N ASN A 293 18.67 3.78 8.74
CA ASN A 293 17.67 4.49 9.54
C ASN A 293 16.67 5.22 8.65
N ALA A 294 15.49 5.52 9.22
CA ALA A 294 14.52 6.42 8.63
C ALA A 294 13.78 7.21 9.71
N VAL A 295 13.56 8.50 9.44
CA VAL A 295 12.85 9.41 10.34
C VAL A 295 11.87 10.24 9.51
N ARG A 296 10.65 10.41 10.01
CA ARG A 296 9.64 11.29 9.42
C ARG A 296 8.89 12.03 10.50
N ASP A 297 8.84 13.36 10.36
CA ASP A 297 8.09 14.20 11.30
C ASP A 297 7.64 15.50 10.64
N ARG A 298 6.67 16.17 11.27
CA ARG A 298 6.21 17.51 10.91
C ARG A 298 6.93 18.52 11.76
N LEU A 299 7.92 19.19 11.20
CA LEU A 299 8.85 20.03 11.94
C LEU A 299 8.88 21.45 11.41
N GLU A 300 8.98 22.41 12.32
CA GLU A 300 9.39 23.75 11.97
C GLU A 300 10.89 23.82 11.69
N PHE A 301 11.34 24.83 10.96
CA PHE A 301 12.73 24.94 10.53
C PHE A 301 13.79 24.79 11.66
N PRO A 302 13.63 25.38 12.87
CA PRO A 302 14.60 25.18 13.94
C PRO A 302 14.65 23.75 14.48
N GLU A 303 13.51 23.05 14.43
CA GLU A 303 13.38 21.66 14.86
C GLU A 303 13.97 20.72 13.83
N LEU A 304 13.66 20.94 12.54
CA LEU A 304 14.23 20.23 11.43
C LEU A 304 15.77 20.31 11.44
N LYS A 305 16.31 21.52 11.61
CA LYS A 305 17.76 21.71 11.70
C LYS A 305 18.37 20.93 12.87
N ARG A 306 17.72 20.93 14.06
CA ARG A 306 18.19 20.16 15.23
C ARG A 306 18.19 18.66 14.94
N LEU A 307 17.12 18.16 14.32
CA LEU A 307 16.99 16.75 13.98
C LEU A 307 18.06 16.35 12.95
N VAL A 308 18.25 17.12 11.87
CA VAL A 308 19.32 16.86 10.89
C VAL A 308 20.69 16.79 11.56
N MET A 309 21.00 17.70 12.49
CA MET A 309 22.27 17.70 13.20
C MET A 309 22.41 16.55 14.21
N GLN A 310 21.30 16.08 14.79
CA GLN A 310 21.27 14.89 15.63
C GLN A 310 21.59 13.65 14.81
N GLU A 311 20.87 13.42 13.72
CA GLU A 311 21.08 12.28 12.81
C GLU A 311 22.51 12.32 12.21
N TYR A 312 23.01 13.52 11.86
CA TYR A 312 24.37 13.69 11.36
C TYR A 312 25.43 13.22 12.37
N LYS A 313 25.24 13.51 13.66
CA LYS A 313 26.18 13.10 14.71
C LYS A 313 26.08 11.61 15.05
N GLU A 314 24.89 11.04 14.89
CA GLU A 314 24.62 9.62 15.19
C GLU A 314 25.21 8.71 14.11
N TRP A 315 24.99 9.07 12.85
CA TRP A 315 25.36 8.23 11.70
C TRP A 315 26.68 8.61 11.04
N GLU A 316 27.23 9.78 11.35
CA GLU A 316 28.47 10.32 10.76
C GLU A 316 28.54 10.12 9.23
N PRO A 317 27.50 10.54 8.45
CA PRO A 317 27.44 10.25 7.03
C PRO A 317 28.56 10.96 6.25
N ASP A 318 29.10 10.27 5.24
CA ASP A 318 30.08 10.83 4.31
C ASP A 318 29.49 11.96 3.46
N SER A 319 28.16 11.95 3.25
CA SER A 319 27.46 12.99 2.53
C SER A 319 25.99 13.07 2.94
N ILE A 320 25.44 14.30 2.92
CA ILE A 320 24.02 14.55 3.04
C ILE A 320 23.52 15.07 1.70
N ILE A 321 22.37 14.55 1.23
CA ILE A 321 21.67 15.07 0.05
C ILE A 321 20.33 15.68 0.47
N ILE A 322 20.03 16.88 0.01
CA ILE A 322 18.81 17.62 0.34
C ILE A 322 18.19 18.15 -0.95
N GLU A 323 16.87 17.98 -1.14
CA GLU A 323 16.18 18.53 -2.29
C GLU A 323 16.13 20.08 -2.20
N LYS A 324 16.57 20.75 -3.26
CA LYS A 324 16.54 22.22 -3.36
C LYS A 324 15.14 22.73 -3.75
N LYS A 325 14.18 22.54 -2.86
CA LYS A 325 12.88 23.25 -2.87
C LYS A 325 12.96 24.51 -1.99
N ALA A 326 11.89 25.26 -1.92
CA ALA A 326 11.82 26.49 -1.10
C ALA A 326 12.24 26.28 0.37
N SER A 327 12.02 25.08 0.91
CA SER A 327 12.38 24.67 2.27
C SER A 327 13.82 24.18 2.44
N GLY A 328 14.36 23.48 1.44
CA GLY A 328 15.71 22.90 1.52
C GLY A 328 16.83 23.92 1.35
N ALA A 329 16.61 24.99 0.59
CA ALA A 329 17.66 25.96 0.31
C ALA A 329 18.23 26.66 1.56
N PRO A 330 17.44 27.17 2.51
CA PRO A 330 17.96 27.72 3.77
C PRO A 330 18.71 26.71 4.62
N LEU A 331 18.19 25.48 4.70
CA LEU A 331 18.82 24.40 5.45
C LEU A 331 20.19 24.02 4.87
N ILE A 332 20.30 23.89 3.56
CA ILE A 332 21.56 23.62 2.85
C ILE A 332 22.59 24.69 3.18
N TYR A 333 22.18 25.97 3.12
CA TYR A 333 23.10 27.09 3.41
C TYR A 333 23.62 27.03 4.85
N GLU A 334 22.73 26.84 5.83
CA GLU A 334 23.14 26.77 7.24
C GLU A 334 24.03 25.56 7.54
N LEU A 335 23.69 24.39 7.05
CA LEU A 335 24.51 23.19 7.26
C LEU A 335 25.91 23.34 6.64
N ARG A 336 26.00 23.89 5.44
CA ARG A 336 27.30 24.18 4.80
C ARG A 336 28.13 25.18 5.59
N SER A 337 27.50 26.21 6.19
CA SER A 337 28.19 27.17 7.05
C SER A 337 28.76 26.55 8.33
N MET A 338 28.20 25.41 8.74
CA MET A 338 28.67 24.61 9.89
C MET A 338 29.69 23.53 9.50
N GLY A 339 30.11 23.48 8.23
CA GLY A 339 31.09 22.51 7.73
C GLY A 339 30.53 21.14 7.40
N VAL A 340 29.19 20.98 7.35
CA VAL A 340 28.54 19.71 7.03
C VAL A 340 28.61 19.46 5.50
N PRO A 341 28.97 18.24 5.03
CA PRO A 341 29.10 17.91 3.60
C PRO A 341 27.74 17.72 2.93
N VAL A 342 27.06 18.83 2.59
CA VAL A 342 25.72 18.80 1.99
C VAL A 342 25.81 18.96 0.47
N GLN A 343 25.16 18.04 -0.23
CA GLN A 343 24.90 18.11 -1.67
C GLN A 343 23.45 18.55 -1.92
N GLU A 344 23.25 19.44 -2.87
CA GLU A 344 21.90 19.82 -3.28
C GLU A 344 21.41 18.94 -4.42
N PHE A 345 20.19 18.48 -4.30
CA PHE A 345 19.46 17.81 -5.36
C PHE A 345 18.46 18.78 -5.98
N THR A 346 18.57 19.00 -7.28
CA THR A 346 17.64 19.85 -8.02
C THR A 346 16.87 19.01 -9.02
N PRO A 347 15.54 18.86 -8.85
CA PRO A 347 14.70 18.17 -9.82
C PRO A 347 14.75 18.91 -11.18
N THR A 348 14.97 18.19 -12.25
CA THR A 348 14.90 18.74 -13.60
C THR A 348 13.50 18.55 -14.20
N ARG A 349 13.10 19.39 -15.19
CA ARG A 349 11.82 19.21 -15.91
C ARG A 349 11.76 17.81 -16.53
N GLY A 350 10.69 17.06 -16.28
CA GLY A 350 10.53 15.66 -16.71
C GLY A 350 11.07 14.62 -15.74
N ASN A 351 11.65 15.02 -14.62
CA ASN A 351 12.14 14.13 -13.56
C ASN A 351 11.15 14.14 -12.37
N ASP A 352 9.92 13.76 -12.63
CA ASP A 352 8.89 13.59 -11.59
C ASP A 352 9.20 12.38 -10.67
N LYS A 353 8.46 12.25 -9.59
CA LYS A 353 8.65 11.18 -8.60
C LYS A 353 8.58 9.78 -9.22
N ILE A 354 7.65 9.56 -10.17
CA ILE A 354 7.49 8.30 -10.89
C ILE A 354 8.75 8.00 -11.71
N SER A 355 9.23 8.96 -12.48
CA SER A 355 10.44 8.81 -13.28
C SER A 355 11.68 8.56 -12.43
N ARG A 356 11.79 9.22 -11.26
CA ARG A 356 12.90 9.01 -10.32
C ARG A 356 12.93 7.61 -9.75
N LEU A 357 11.78 7.12 -9.28
CA LEU A 357 11.71 5.77 -8.72
C LEU A 357 11.92 4.70 -9.79
N ASN A 358 11.37 4.89 -11.01
CA ASN A 358 11.64 4.01 -12.14
C ASN A 358 13.13 3.94 -12.49
N ALA A 359 13.84 5.08 -12.42
CA ALA A 359 15.27 5.14 -12.72
C ALA A 359 16.17 4.35 -11.74
N VAL A 360 15.62 3.87 -10.62
CA VAL A 360 16.35 3.09 -9.61
C VAL A 360 15.66 1.75 -9.28
N SER A 361 14.55 1.45 -9.93
CA SER A 361 13.76 0.23 -9.66
C SER A 361 14.54 -1.06 -9.96
N ASP A 362 15.44 -1.03 -10.94
CA ASP A 362 16.32 -2.14 -11.30
C ASP A 362 17.36 -2.47 -10.21
N ILE A 363 17.75 -1.50 -9.38
CA ILE A 363 18.62 -1.73 -8.21
C ILE A 363 17.87 -2.62 -7.20
N PHE A 364 16.59 -2.36 -6.98
CA PHE A 364 15.74 -3.22 -6.14
C PHE A 364 15.53 -4.59 -6.77
N ALA A 365 15.15 -4.64 -8.05
CA ALA A 365 14.89 -5.87 -8.77
C ALA A 365 16.13 -6.80 -8.84
N SER A 366 17.34 -6.23 -8.80
CA SER A 366 18.59 -7.00 -8.74
C SER A 366 18.89 -7.59 -7.35
N GLY A 367 18.03 -7.35 -6.34
CA GLY A 367 18.18 -7.85 -4.98
C GLY A 367 19.36 -7.25 -4.22
N LYS A 368 19.76 -6.03 -4.56
CA LYS A 368 20.88 -5.32 -3.93
C LYS A 368 20.47 -4.43 -2.77
N VAL A 369 19.18 -4.31 -2.45
CA VAL A 369 18.66 -3.44 -1.40
C VAL A 369 18.25 -4.26 -0.19
N TRP A 370 18.85 -3.93 0.95
CA TRP A 370 18.68 -4.64 2.22
C TRP A 370 18.09 -3.72 3.28
N TYR A 371 17.42 -4.29 4.28
CA TYR A 371 16.83 -3.56 5.40
C TYR A 371 16.86 -4.39 6.70
N PRO A 372 16.95 -3.76 7.88
CA PRO A 372 16.81 -4.44 9.16
C PRO A 372 15.32 -4.74 9.42
N PRO A 373 14.98 -5.85 10.12
CA PRO A 373 13.59 -6.22 10.43
C PRO A 373 13.04 -5.36 11.57
N THR A 374 12.91 -4.05 11.35
CA THR A 374 12.42 -3.06 12.31
C THR A 374 11.13 -2.42 11.82
N ARG A 375 10.33 -1.89 12.74
CA ARG A 375 9.05 -1.26 12.40
C ARG A 375 9.23 -0.05 11.47
N TRP A 376 10.21 0.80 11.73
CA TRP A 376 10.45 1.99 10.91
C TRP A 376 10.91 1.63 9.47
N ALA A 377 11.68 0.55 9.31
CA ALA A 377 12.07 0.06 7.99
C ALA A 377 10.86 -0.47 7.21
N GLU A 378 9.95 -1.17 7.88
CA GLU A 378 8.68 -1.62 7.29
C GLU A 378 7.82 -0.44 6.81
N GLU A 379 7.80 0.69 7.53
CA GLU A 379 7.09 1.90 7.11
C GLU A 379 7.66 2.48 5.79
N VAL A 380 8.99 2.48 5.64
CA VAL A 380 9.64 2.90 4.38
C VAL A 380 9.29 1.95 3.23
N ILE A 381 9.38 0.64 3.47
CA ILE A 381 9.10 -0.37 2.45
C ILE A 381 7.65 -0.30 1.99
N GLU A 382 6.72 -0.18 2.93
CA GLU A 382 5.29 -0.08 2.63
C GLU A 382 4.99 1.14 1.75
N GLU A 383 5.59 2.30 2.07
CA GLU A 383 5.39 3.51 1.29
C GLU A 383 6.00 3.39 -0.13
N VAL A 384 7.23 2.89 -0.25
CA VAL A 384 7.91 2.70 -1.55
C VAL A 384 7.19 1.62 -2.38
N ALA A 385 6.74 0.53 -1.76
CA ALA A 385 6.03 -0.56 -2.44
C ALA A 385 4.56 -0.24 -2.75
N SER A 386 3.99 0.80 -2.16
CA SER A 386 2.63 1.26 -2.50
C SER A 386 2.61 2.39 -3.52
N PHE A 387 3.76 3.03 -3.80
CA PHE A 387 3.82 4.15 -4.75
C PHE A 387 3.63 3.68 -6.21
N PRO A 388 2.87 4.41 -7.06
CA PRO A 388 2.36 5.78 -6.89
C PRO A 388 0.98 5.91 -6.23
N ALA A 389 0.36 4.84 -5.77
CA ALA A 389 -1.00 4.85 -5.26
C ALA A 389 -1.10 4.95 -3.72
N GLY A 390 0.04 5.07 -3.01
CA GLY A 390 0.11 5.29 -1.57
C GLY A 390 -0.43 6.67 -1.15
N GLU A 391 -0.72 6.83 0.15
CA GLU A 391 -1.18 8.12 0.71
C GLU A 391 -0.02 9.10 0.93
N HIS A 392 1.18 8.58 1.16
CA HIS A 392 2.41 9.34 1.40
C HIS A 392 3.47 8.96 0.38
N ASP A 393 4.38 9.89 0.10
CA ASP A 393 5.48 9.73 -0.86
C ASP A 393 6.80 10.41 -0.40
N ASP A 394 6.87 10.79 0.89
CA ASP A 394 8.03 11.46 1.47
C ASP A 394 9.25 10.54 1.53
N TYR A 395 9.06 9.29 1.96
CA TYR A 395 10.12 8.28 1.94
C TYR A 395 10.48 7.83 0.53
N VAL A 396 9.53 7.87 -0.42
CA VAL A 396 9.82 7.59 -1.84
C VAL A 396 10.80 8.62 -2.40
N ASP A 397 10.57 9.90 -2.12
CA ASP A 397 11.46 10.97 -2.57
C ASP A 397 12.86 10.85 -1.96
N SER A 398 12.93 10.70 -0.64
CA SER A 398 14.20 10.51 0.07
C SER A 398 14.96 9.28 -0.42
N THR A 399 14.28 8.12 -0.59
CA THR A 399 14.87 6.87 -1.09
C THR A 399 15.37 7.01 -2.52
N SER A 400 14.54 7.53 -3.43
CA SER A 400 14.90 7.67 -4.84
C SER A 400 16.10 8.59 -5.03
N MET A 401 16.19 9.71 -4.28
CA MET A 401 17.35 10.61 -4.30
C MET A 401 18.64 9.91 -3.85
N ALA A 402 18.56 9.11 -2.77
CA ALA A 402 19.71 8.35 -2.28
C ALA A 402 20.22 7.35 -3.32
N LEU A 403 19.34 6.52 -3.87
CA LEU A 403 19.71 5.48 -4.83
C LEU A 403 20.22 6.09 -6.15
N MET A 404 19.59 7.16 -6.64
CA MET A 404 20.10 7.91 -7.79
C MET A 404 21.52 8.47 -7.55
N ARG A 405 21.80 8.93 -6.33
CA ARG A 405 23.13 9.41 -5.98
C ARG A 405 24.15 8.29 -6.00
N PHE A 406 23.81 7.11 -5.48
CA PHE A 406 24.70 5.95 -5.55
C PHE A 406 24.95 5.51 -6.99
N ARG A 407 23.90 5.48 -7.83
CA ARG A 407 24.04 5.14 -9.26
C ARG A 407 24.94 6.13 -10.01
N LYS A 408 24.65 7.44 -9.90
CA LYS A 408 25.45 8.50 -10.52
C LYS A 408 26.88 8.56 -9.98
N GLY A 409 27.11 8.18 -8.74
CA GLY A 409 28.43 8.05 -8.14
C GLY A 409 29.20 6.83 -8.61
N GLY A 410 28.56 5.91 -9.35
CA GLY A 410 29.14 4.63 -9.79
C GLY A 410 29.40 3.67 -8.64
N TYR A 411 28.74 3.87 -7.49
CA TYR A 411 28.82 2.96 -6.35
C TYR A 411 28.02 1.69 -6.58
N VAL A 412 26.88 1.79 -7.28
CA VAL A 412 26.01 0.66 -7.62
C VAL A 412 25.78 0.68 -9.13
N GLN A 413 26.00 -0.45 -9.77
CA GLN A 413 25.74 -0.67 -11.19
C GLN A 413 24.87 -1.93 -11.32
N THR A 414 23.97 -1.93 -12.30
CA THR A 414 23.15 -3.08 -12.68
C THR A 414 23.51 -3.52 -14.10
N SER A 415 22.98 -4.64 -14.55
CA SER A 415 23.18 -5.14 -15.91
C SER A 415 22.62 -4.22 -17.00
N LEU A 416 21.82 -3.22 -16.62
CA LEU A 416 21.25 -2.22 -17.54
C LEU A 416 22.13 -0.98 -17.72
N ASP A 417 23.14 -0.81 -16.87
CA ASP A 417 24.12 0.27 -17.03
C ASP A 417 25.09 -0.13 -18.16
N GLU A 418 25.22 0.71 -19.20
CA GLU A 418 26.17 0.46 -20.28
C GLU A 418 27.59 0.28 -19.71
N PRO A 419 28.38 -0.68 -20.18
CA PRO A 419 29.75 -0.86 -19.75
C PRO A 419 30.62 0.27 -20.32
N GLU A 420 30.55 1.46 -19.74
CA GLU A 420 31.67 2.40 -19.87
C GLU A 420 32.91 1.76 -19.24
N ASP A 421 33.92 1.48 -20.05
CA ASP A 421 35.24 0.95 -19.71
C ASP A 421 35.44 0.65 -18.20
N TYR A 422 34.90 -0.48 -17.75
CA TYR A 422 34.78 -0.88 -16.33
C TYR A 422 36.15 -0.80 -15.59
N TYR A 423 37.25 -1.05 -16.28
CA TYR A 423 38.59 -1.02 -15.71
C TYR A 423 39.15 0.39 -15.56
N SER A 424 38.94 1.27 -16.53
CA SER A 424 39.48 2.64 -16.49
C SER A 424 38.81 3.50 -15.43
N THR A 425 37.50 3.35 -15.26
CA THR A 425 36.70 4.16 -14.31
C THR A 425 36.99 3.79 -12.85
N ARG A 426 37.23 2.50 -12.56
CA ARG A 426 37.47 2.01 -11.20
C ARG A 426 38.89 2.28 -10.71
N GLU A 427 39.90 2.10 -11.55
CA GLU A 427 41.28 2.49 -11.22
C GLU A 427 41.41 3.99 -11.04
N TYR A 428 40.80 4.79 -11.92
CA TYR A 428 40.79 6.23 -11.80
C TYR A 428 40.10 6.75 -10.54
N ARG A 429 39.01 6.14 -10.12
CA ARG A 429 38.28 6.48 -8.88
C ARG A 429 39.03 6.06 -7.62
N ARG A 430 39.64 4.88 -7.59
CA ARG A 430 40.55 4.47 -6.50
C ARG A 430 41.75 5.42 -6.39
N TYR A 431 42.33 5.83 -7.51
CA TYR A 431 43.40 6.79 -7.52
C TYR A 431 42.95 8.16 -6.97
N LYS A 432 41.77 8.64 -7.37
CA LYS A 432 41.21 9.91 -6.89
C LYS A 432 40.77 9.86 -5.41
N ALA A 433 40.22 8.76 -4.96
CA ALA A 433 39.86 8.57 -3.55
C ALA A 433 41.12 8.52 -2.65
N ASN A 434 42.17 7.85 -3.09
CA ASN A 434 43.44 7.81 -2.38
C ASN A 434 44.19 9.14 -2.42
N THR A 435 44.14 9.93 -3.50
CA THR A 435 44.73 11.25 -3.58
C THR A 435 43.99 12.30 -2.79
N ASN A 436 42.68 12.23 -2.66
CA ASN A 436 41.92 13.14 -1.80
C ASN A 436 42.13 12.88 -0.29
N ARG A 437 42.42 11.64 0.11
CA ARG A 437 42.79 11.34 1.51
C ARG A 437 44.17 11.87 1.91
N THR A 438 45.05 12.13 0.96
CA THR A 438 46.39 12.69 1.21
C THR A 438 46.41 14.23 1.20
N LEU A 439 45.32 14.90 0.87
CA LEU A 439 45.24 16.38 0.82
C LEU A 439 44.56 17.03 2.03
N TYR A 440 44.24 16.26 3.08
CA TYR A 440 43.69 16.77 4.34
C TYR A 440 44.64 16.42 5.52
N TYR A 441 45.90 16.83 5.40
CA TYR A 441 46.81 17.08 6.52
C TYR A 441 47.42 18.47 6.38
#